data_b127d8ce62e5fe3f13ac2593ca2987ed
#
_entry.id   b127d8ce62e5fe3f13ac2593ca2987ed
#
_cell.length_a   1.000
_cell.length_b   1.000
_cell.length_c   1.000
_cell.angle_alpha   90.00
_cell.angle_beta   90.00
_cell.angle_gamma   90.00
#
_symmetry.space_group_name_H-M   'P 1'
#
loop_
_entity.id
_entity.type
_entity.pdbx_description
1 polymer ?
#
loop_
_entity_poly.entity_id
_entity_poly.type
_entity_poly.pdbx_seq_one_letter_code
_entity_poly.pdbx_strand_id
1 'polypeptide(L)'
;LKAMQYKGMNAIPIEQVTEKNGKIVEAQLSMFRILFDINDAIVPHKNKKIIIQKPLSSGDFDFSEIDNGQFKFDSHYKDEKIVDKYDQYLNVIQSHNVFGNTKAVIYGYEGTLPVAEIDNAQVSCNGERTNEVIYTSFEDMDDQFVEQNFSKTGRKICQGVYKADISDLSPGTYIVSYWIKDNATAPWRFVKETFTVQENLVVFNKSIGTATSY
;
A
#
# COMPACT_ATOMS: atom_id res chain seq x y z
N LEU A 1 6.94 -22.60 -8.09
CA LEU A 1 7.77 -23.33 -7.12
C LEU A 1 9.25 -23.44 -7.57
N LYS A 2 9.55 -23.88 -8.79
CA LYS A 2 10.97 -23.97 -9.26
C LYS A 2 11.70 -22.63 -9.14
N ALA A 3 11.08 -21.50 -9.49
CA ALA A 3 11.68 -20.18 -9.34
C ALA A 3 11.95 -19.83 -7.87
N MET A 4 11.06 -20.20 -6.95
CA MET A 4 11.28 -20.02 -5.51
C MET A 4 12.46 -20.81 -5.00
N GLN A 5 12.57 -22.09 -5.41
CA GLN A 5 13.71 -22.94 -5.06
C GLN A 5 15.02 -22.35 -5.58
N TYR A 6 15.04 -21.89 -6.84
CA TYR A 6 16.22 -21.25 -7.43
C TYR A 6 16.66 -19.98 -6.66
N LYS A 7 15.70 -19.21 -6.13
CA LYS A 7 15.94 -18.03 -5.30
C LYS A 7 16.18 -18.35 -3.81
N GLY A 8 16.28 -19.61 -3.44
CA GLY A 8 16.52 -20.02 -2.04
C GLY A 8 15.33 -19.93 -1.10
N MET A 9 14.10 -19.74 -1.64
CA MET A 9 12.87 -19.60 -0.85
C MET A 9 12.26 -20.96 -0.46
N ASN A 10 13.07 -21.87 0.05
CA ASN A 10 12.65 -23.25 0.33
C ASN A 10 11.85 -23.43 1.63
N ALA A 11 11.94 -22.46 2.53
CA ALA A 11 11.30 -22.54 3.85
C ALA A 11 9.98 -21.73 3.95
N ILE A 12 9.50 -21.16 2.82
CA ILE A 12 8.25 -20.42 2.82
C ILE A 12 7.09 -21.39 2.65
N PRO A 13 6.17 -21.50 3.63
CA PRO A 13 5.01 -22.36 3.50
C PRO A 13 4.08 -21.82 2.41
N ILE A 14 3.71 -22.69 1.48
CA ILE A 14 2.72 -22.38 0.43
C ILE A 14 1.32 -22.72 0.92
N GLU A 15 1.17 -23.82 1.62
CA GLU A 15 -0.09 -24.27 2.18
C GLU A 15 0.09 -24.57 3.68
N GLN A 16 -0.89 -24.14 4.46
CA GLN A 16 -0.98 -24.46 5.88
C GLN A 16 -2.36 -25.03 6.15
N VAL A 17 -2.41 -26.21 6.75
CA VAL A 17 -3.66 -26.91 7.05
C VAL A 17 -3.70 -27.24 8.55
N THR A 18 -4.81 -26.90 9.18
CA THR A 18 -5.08 -27.22 10.58
C THR A 18 -6.08 -28.37 10.65
N GLU A 19 -5.63 -29.47 11.25
CA GLU A 19 -6.46 -30.64 11.49
C GLU A 19 -6.80 -30.78 12.96
N LYS A 20 -8.03 -31.18 13.26
CA LYS A 20 -8.50 -31.51 14.61
C LYS A 20 -9.36 -32.76 14.56
N ASN A 21 -8.97 -33.80 15.32
CA ASN A 21 -9.67 -35.09 15.40
C ASN A 21 -9.95 -35.73 14.03
N GLY A 22 -8.96 -35.76 13.12
CA GLY A 22 -9.07 -36.33 11.77
C GLY A 22 -9.92 -35.48 10.81
N LYS A 23 -10.15 -34.20 11.14
CA LYS A 23 -10.92 -33.29 10.29
C LYS A 23 -10.18 -31.98 10.05
N ILE A 24 -10.20 -31.52 8.82
CA ILE A 24 -9.70 -30.20 8.45
C ILE A 24 -10.65 -29.13 8.95
N VAL A 25 -10.15 -28.23 9.78
CA VAL A 25 -10.90 -27.11 10.37
C VAL A 25 -10.54 -25.76 9.77
N GLU A 26 -9.32 -25.64 9.24
CA GLU A 26 -8.83 -24.43 8.59
C GLU A 26 -7.73 -24.82 7.58
N ALA A 27 -7.69 -24.14 6.45
CA ALA A 27 -6.57 -24.21 5.53
C ALA A 27 -6.37 -22.87 4.83
N GLN A 28 -5.10 -22.50 4.62
CA GLN A 28 -4.66 -21.29 3.95
C GLN A 28 -3.66 -21.66 2.86
N LEU A 29 -3.75 -20.99 1.73
CA LEU A 29 -2.88 -21.17 0.57
C LEU A 29 -2.33 -19.83 0.11
N SER A 30 -1.01 -19.70 0.05
CA SER A 30 -0.32 -18.52 -0.44
C SER A 30 0.20 -18.76 -1.86
N MET A 31 -0.24 -17.93 -2.79
CA MET A 31 0.23 -17.94 -4.17
C MET A 31 1.19 -16.77 -4.40
N PHE A 32 2.23 -17.03 -5.19
CA PHE A 32 3.30 -16.07 -5.48
C PHE A 32 3.31 -15.73 -6.97
N ARG A 33 3.82 -14.54 -7.31
CA ARG A 33 4.12 -14.14 -8.69
C ARG A 33 5.55 -13.60 -8.80
N ILE A 34 6.05 -13.54 -10.03
CA ILE A 34 7.33 -12.91 -10.34
C ILE A 34 7.05 -11.48 -10.83
N LEU A 35 7.76 -10.51 -10.28
CA LEU A 35 7.81 -9.13 -10.76
C LEU A 35 9.05 -8.98 -11.64
N PHE A 36 8.86 -9.06 -12.95
CA PHE A 36 9.97 -8.98 -13.93
C PHE A 36 10.59 -7.59 -14.00
N ASP A 37 9.83 -6.56 -13.69
CA ASP A 37 10.23 -5.15 -13.63
C ASP A 37 11.03 -4.80 -12.36
N ILE A 38 11.01 -5.67 -11.34
CA ILE A 38 11.74 -5.48 -10.10
C ILE A 38 12.67 -6.68 -9.85
N ASN A 39 13.71 -6.83 -10.67
CA ASN A 39 14.76 -7.84 -10.55
C ASN A 39 14.26 -9.29 -10.41
N ASP A 40 13.20 -9.64 -11.10
CA ASP A 40 12.54 -10.95 -11.00
C ASP A 40 12.21 -11.32 -9.55
N ALA A 41 11.79 -10.35 -8.75
CA ALA A 41 11.40 -10.59 -7.38
C ALA A 41 10.17 -11.50 -7.30
N ILE A 42 10.23 -12.47 -6.39
CA ILE A 42 9.11 -13.38 -6.12
C ILE A 42 8.38 -12.85 -4.90
N VAL A 43 7.12 -12.48 -5.09
CA VAL A 43 6.30 -11.81 -4.07
C VAL A 43 4.96 -12.52 -3.88
N PRO A 44 4.34 -12.42 -2.69
CA PRO A 44 2.97 -12.86 -2.49
C PRO A 44 2.03 -12.22 -3.51
N HIS A 45 1.09 -12.98 -4.06
CA HIS A 45 0.12 -12.47 -5.03
C HIS A 45 -1.31 -12.66 -4.56
N LYS A 46 -1.65 -13.86 -4.11
CA LYS A 46 -3.00 -14.18 -3.62
C LYS A 46 -2.90 -15.00 -2.34
N ASN A 47 -3.74 -14.66 -1.39
CA ASN A 47 -4.03 -15.53 -0.26
C ASN A 47 -5.42 -16.13 -0.47
N LYS A 48 -5.50 -17.43 -0.29
CA LYS A 48 -6.74 -18.19 -0.34
C LYS A 48 -6.99 -18.84 1.02
N LYS A 49 -8.24 -18.99 1.37
CA LYS A 49 -8.69 -19.67 2.57
C LYS A 49 -9.83 -20.62 2.23
N ILE A 50 -9.91 -21.77 2.90
CA ILE A 50 -11.09 -22.62 2.74
C ILE A 50 -12.31 -21.95 3.39
N ILE A 51 -13.45 -22.03 2.70
CA ILE A 51 -14.75 -21.61 3.25
C ILE A 51 -15.60 -22.85 3.40
N ILE A 52 -15.75 -23.31 4.62
CA ILE A 52 -16.48 -24.53 4.98
C ILE A 52 -17.51 -24.24 6.07
N GLN A 53 -18.70 -24.85 5.98
CA GLN A 53 -19.73 -24.73 7.02
C GLN A 53 -19.49 -25.69 8.19
N LYS A 54 -18.79 -26.79 7.93
CA LYS A 54 -18.42 -27.81 8.91
C LYS A 54 -17.05 -28.39 8.56
N PRO A 55 -16.31 -28.91 9.56
CA PRO A 55 -15.02 -29.55 9.31
C PRO A 55 -15.12 -30.67 8.26
N LEU A 56 -14.18 -30.67 7.30
CA LEU A 56 -14.05 -31.70 6.26
C LEU A 56 -13.32 -32.92 6.81
N SER A 57 -13.68 -34.13 6.36
CA SER A 57 -12.82 -35.28 6.56
C SER A 57 -11.51 -35.11 5.82
N SER A 58 -10.40 -35.61 6.38
CA SER A 58 -9.08 -35.51 5.70
C SER A 58 -9.10 -36.16 4.31
N GLY A 59 -9.94 -37.18 4.07
CA GLY A 59 -10.11 -37.82 2.77
C GLY A 59 -10.96 -37.03 1.75
N ASP A 60 -11.64 -35.96 2.21
CA ASP A 60 -12.46 -35.08 1.37
C ASP A 60 -11.73 -33.77 1.05
N PHE A 61 -10.44 -33.69 1.39
CA PHE A 61 -9.61 -32.50 1.15
C PHE A 61 -8.38 -32.86 0.31
N ASP A 62 -8.20 -32.15 -0.79
CA ASP A 62 -7.07 -32.33 -1.71
C ASP A 62 -5.93 -31.37 -1.34
N PHE A 63 -4.87 -31.90 -0.75
CA PHE A 63 -3.65 -31.10 -0.49
C PHE A 63 -3.07 -30.57 -1.81
N SER A 64 -2.48 -29.37 -1.75
CA SER A 64 -1.88 -28.78 -2.94
C SER A 64 -0.69 -29.58 -3.45
N GLU A 65 -0.65 -29.80 -4.76
CA GLU A 65 0.38 -30.56 -5.45
C GLU A 65 0.72 -29.99 -6.82
N ILE A 66 1.82 -30.47 -7.40
CA ILE A 66 2.13 -30.24 -8.81
C ILE A 66 1.87 -31.54 -9.56
N ASP A 67 0.83 -31.55 -10.39
CA ASP A 67 0.50 -32.65 -11.27
C ASP A 67 0.70 -32.23 -12.73
N ASN A 68 1.52 -32.97 -13.47
CA ASN A 68 1.86 -32.69 -14.86
C ASN A 68 2.30 -31.23 -15.13
N GLY A 69 3.02 -30.62 -14.17
CA GLY A 69 3.52 -29.24 -14.24
C GLY A 69 2.47 -28.17 -13.92
N GLN A 70 1.25 -28.57 -13.61
CA GLN A 70 0.19 -27.67 -13.14
C GLN A 70 0.07 -27.70 -11.62
N PHE A 71 -0.10 -26.56 -11.01
CA PHE A 71 -0.36 -26.44 -9.58
C PHE A 71 -1.85 -26.66 -9.32
N LYS A 72 -2.18 -27.71 -8.58
CA LYS A 72 -3.54 -28.08 -8.17
C LYS A 72 -3.72 -27.85 -6.69
N PHE A 73 -4.93 -27.54 -6.30
CA PHE A 73 -5.33 -27.32 -4.90
C PHE A 73 -6.83 -27.57 -4.73
N ASP A 74 -7.27 -27.77 -3.50
CA ASP A 74 -8.66 -28.10 -3.16
C ASP A 74 -9.66 -27.02 -3.63
N SER A 75 -10.82 -27.46 -4.08
CA SER A 75 -11.90 -26.61 -4.63
C SER A 75 -12.58 -25.73 -3.57
N HIS A 76 -12.43 -26.05 -2.28
CA HIS A 76 -12.97 -25.24 -1.18
C HIS A 76 -12.16 -23.96 -0.95
N TYR A 77 -10.95 -23.83 -1.51
CA TYR A 77 -10.19 -22.59 -1.45
C TYR A 77 -10.86 -21.46 -2.23
N LYS A 78 -11.08 -20.34 -1.55
CA LYS A 78 -11.56 -19.10 -2.14
C LYS A 78 -10.54 -17.98 -1.94
N ASP A 79 -10.48 -17.06 -2.86
CA ASP A 79 -9.62 -15.90 -2.71
C ASP A 79 -10.05 -15.10 -1.46
N GLU A 80 -9.12 -14.69 -0.64
CA GLU A 80 -9.33 -13.84 0.53
C GLU A 80 -8.78 -12.44 0.27
N LYS A 81 -7.54 -12.39 -0.18
CA LYS A 81 -6.82 -11.16 -0.50
C LYS A 81 -6.01 -11.33 -1.78
N ILE A 82 -6.05 -10.33 -2.63
CA ILE A 82 -5.25 -10.26 -3.86
C ILE A 82 -4.39 -9.00 -3.78
N VAL A 83 -3.09 -9.15 -4.02
CA VAL A 83 -2.15 -8.03 -4.07
C VAL A 83 -2.03 -7.56 -5.51
N ASP A 84 -2.40 -6.30 -5.75
CA ASP A 84 -2.43 -5.70 -7.09
C ASP A 84 -1.09 -5.08 -7.48
N LYS A 85 -0.55 -4.25 -6.57
CA LYS A 85 0.66 -3.46 -6.84
C LYS A 85 1.68 -3.53 -5.72
N TYR A 86 2.93 -3.47 -6.12
CA TYR A 86 4.10 -3.31 -5.28
C TYR A 86 4.85 -2.05 -5.68
N ASP A 87 5.54 -1.40 -4.73
CA ASP A 87 6.52 -0.37 -5.02
C ASP A 87 7.90 -0.99 -5.37
N GLN A 88 8.86 -0.13 -5.66
CA GLN A 88 10.25 -0.54 -5.98
C GLN A 88 10.97 -1.22 -4.81
N TYR A 89 10.49 -1.06 -3.58
CA TYR A 89 11.04 -1.68 -2.36
C TYR A 89 10.34 -2.98 -1.98
N LEU A 90 9.41 -3.46 -2.83
CA LEU A 90 8.57 -4.65 -2.63
C LEU A 90 7.52 -4.51 -1.52
N ASN A 91 7.16 -3.29 -1.14
CA ASN A 91 6.02 -3.07 -0.26
C ASN A 91 4.71 -3.25 -1.02
N VAL A 92 3.71 -3.81 -0.36
CA VAL A 92 2.35 -3.89 -0.91
C VAL A 92 1.70 -2.51 -0.85
N ILE A 93 1.56 -1.84 -2.00
CA ILE A 93 0.94 -0.52 -2.09
C ILE A 93 -0.54 -0.58 -2.48
N GLN A 94 -1.00 -1.67 -3.08
CA GLN A 94 -2.42 -1.87 -3.36
C GLN A 94 -2.81 -3.33 -3.26
N SER A 95 -3.94 -3.59 -2.63
CA SER A 95 -4.57 -4.90 -2.59
C SER A 95 -6.09 -4.76 -2.60
N HIS A 96 -6.80 -5.84 -2.94
CA HIS A 96 -8.25 -5.89 -2.80
C HIS A 96 -8.70 -7.23 -2.21
N ASN A 97 -9.90 -7.27 -1.65
CA ASN A 97 -10.56 -8.49 -1.22
C ASN A 97 -11.50 -9.02 -2.31
N VAL A 98 -12.11 -10.18 -2.08
CA VAL A 98 -13.03 -10.81 -3.04
C VAL A 98 -14.30 -10.00 -3.36
N PHE A 99 -14.63 -9.01 -2.54
CA PHE A 99 -15.75 -8.09 -2.77
C PHE A 99 -15.36 -6.87 -3.61
N GLY A 100 -14.09 -6.78 -4.03
CA GLY A 100 -13.58 -5.65 -4.79
C GLY A 100 -13.21 -4.43 -3.95
N ASN A 101 -13.29 -4.51 -2.61
CA ASN A 101 -12.87 -3.41 -1.75
C ASN A 101 -11.35 -3.28 -1.81
N THR A 102 -10.89 -2.18 -2.35
CA THR A 102 -9.46 -1.89 -2.48
C THR A 102 -8.91 -1.26 -1.20
N LYS A 103 -7.66 -1.54 -0.94
CA LYS A 103 -6.86 -0.89 0.10
C LYS A 103 -5.58 -0.38 -0.54
N ALA A 104 -5.31 0.90 -0.38
CA ALA A 104 -4.08 1.55 -0.81
C ALA A 104 -3.21 1.90 0.41
N VAL A 105 -1.89 1.80 0.26
CA VAL A 105 -0.92 2.19 1.28
C VAL A 105 0.12 3.09 0.64
N ILE A 106 0.34 4.25 1.25
CA ILE A 106 1.43 5.15 0.87
C ILE A 106 2.57 4.93 1.86
N TYR A 107 3.76 4.70 1.32
CA TYR A 107 5.00 4.60 2.10
C TYR A 107 5.80 5.89 1.96
N GLY A 108 6.45 6.30 3.03
CA GLY A 108 7.43 7.38 3.07
C GLY A 108 8.77 6.88 3.61
N TYR A 109 9.72 7.79 3.75
CA TYR A 109 11.07 7.50 4.25
C TYR A 109 11.75 6.41 3.41
N GLU A 110 11.80 6.62 2.10
CA GLU A 110 12.37 5.67 1.14
C GLU A 110 11.73 4.28 1.23
N GLY A 111 10.41 4.23 1.37
CA GLY A 111 9.64 2.98 1.41
C GLY A 111 9.72 2.22 2.74
N THR A 112 10.29 2.79 3.80
CA THR A 112 10.50 2.07 5.06
C THR A 112 9.31 2.11 6.01
N LEU A 113 8.46 3.16 5.93
CA LEU A 113 7.34 3.34 6.85
C LEU A 113 6.02 3.58 6.10
N PRO A 114 4.94 2.86 6.43
CA PRO A 114 3.62 3.22 5.97
C PRO A 114 3.18 4.54 6.63
N VAL A 115 2.87 5.54 5.82
CA VAL A 115 2.47 6.89 6.28
C VAL A 115 0.98 7.16 6.10
N ALA A 116 0.32 6.44 5.19
CA ALA A 116 -1.12 6.47 5.04
C ALA A 116 -1.67 5.11 4.57
N GLU A 117 -2.81 4.72 5.11
CA GLU A 117 -3.58 3.55 4.70
C GLU A 117 -5.00 4.01 4.38
N ILE A 118 -5.46 3.74 3.18
CA ILE A 118 -6.70 4.29 2.64
C ILE A 118 -7.55 3.15 2.08
N ASP A 119 -8.76 3.00 2.62
CA ASP A 119 -9.73 2.06 2.09
C ASP A 119 -10.47 2.65 0.88
N ASN A 120 -10.83 1.78 -0.06
CA ASN A 120 -11.53 2.09 -1.30
C ASN A 120 -10.80 3.09 -2.23
N ALA A 121 -9.47 3.19 -2.11
CA ALA A 121 -8.63 4.02 -2.95
C ALA A 121 -7.74 3.20 -3.88
N GLN A 122 -7.36 3.80 -5.01
CA GLN A 122 -6.41 3.23 -5.96
C GLN A 122 -5.12 4.05 -5.97
N VAL A 123 -4.00 3.35 -5.99
CA VAL A 123 -2.67 3.97 -6.05
C VAL A 123 -2.38 4.42 -7.47
N SER A 124 -1.83 5.64 -7.62
CA SER A 124 -1.26 6.13 -8.87
C SER A 124 -0.08 5.25 -9.32
N CYS A 125 0.38 5.44 -10.56
CA CYS A 125 1.41 4.59 -11.16
C CYS A 125 2.72 4.53 -10.34
N ASN A 126 3.04 5.56 -9.58
CA ASN A 126 4.28 5.66 -8.81
C ASN A 126 4.17 5.24 -7.34
N GLY A 127 2.96 4.91 -6.84
CA GLY A 127 2.76 4.51 -5.44
C GLY A 127 2.84 5.63 -4.41
N GLU A 128 3.11 6.86 -4.83
CA GLU A 128 3.26 8.03 -3.94
C GLU A 128 1.93 8.70 -3.60
N ARG A 129 0.91 8.46 -4.40
CA ARG A 129 -0.39 9.11 -4.32
C ARG A 129 -1.52 8.14 -4.61
N THR A 130 -2.73 8.53 -4.24
CA THR A 130 -3.95 7.81 -4.61
C THR A 130 -4.94 8.76 -5.28
N ASN A 131 -5.98 8.20 -5.88
CA ASN A 131 -7.08 8.99 -6.43
C ASN A 131 -7.96 9.69 -5.36
N GLU A 132 -7.73 9.43 -4.09
CA GLU A 132 -8.50 9.97 -2.96
C GLU A 132 -7.66 10.75 -1.96
N VAL A 133 -6.36 10.46 -1.86
CA VAL A 133 -5.46 11.04 -0.85
C VAL A 133 -4.10 11.34 -1.43
N ILE A 134 -3.59 12.52 -1.11
CA ILE A 134 -2.19 12.89 -1.28
C ILE A 134 -1.61 13.17 0.09
N TYR A 135 -0.48 12.57 0.39
CA TYR A 135 0.25 12.78 1.63
C TYR A 135 1.70 13.15 1.31
N THR A 136 2.25 14.08 2.07
CA THR A 136 3.68 14.36 2.05
C THR A 136 4.18 14.76 3.43
N SER A 137 5.34 14.22 3.81
CA SER A 137 6.11 14.65 4.97
C SER A 137 7.28 15.56 4.58
N PHE A 138 7.53 15.73 3.26
CA PHE A 138 8.68 16.39 2.66
C PHE A 138 10.02 15.66 2.82
N GLU A 139 10.07 14.54 3.54
CA GLU A 139 11.32 13.82 3.83
C GLU A 139 11.94 13.20 2.57
N ASP A 140 11.09 12.72 1.64
CA ASP A 140 11.51 12.04 0.41
C ASP A 140 11.63 12.99 -0.79
N MET A 141 11.49 14.30 -0.57
CA MET A 141 11.54 15.30 -1.63
C MET A 141 12.89 16.01 -1.72
N ASP A 142 13.28 16.34 -2.96
CA ASP A 142 14.58 17.00 -3.26
C ASP A 142 14.53 18.51 -3.03
N ASP A 143 15.69 19.11 -2.98
CA ASP A 143 16.24 20.48 -3.03
C ASP A 143 15.41 21.71 -2.64
N GLN A 144 14.10 21.73 -2.79
CA GLN A 144 13.25 22.86 -2.36
C GLN A 144 12.77 22.73 -0.90
N PHE A 145 13.15 21.63 -0.24
CA PHE A 145 12.79 21.33 1.13
C PHE A 145 14.05 21.38 2.00
N VAL A 146 14.00 22.18 3.05
CA VAL A 146 15.17 22.49 3.87
C VAL A 146 15.14 21.69 5.16
N GLU A 147 16.26 21.03 5.49
CA GLU A 147 16.45 20.44 6.80
C GLU A 147 16.53 21.53 7.87
N GLN A 148 15.72 21.41 8.92
CA GLN A 148 15.68 22.36 10.02
C GLN A 148 15.52 21.65 11.36
N ASN A 149 16.25 22.12 12.36
CA ASN A 149 16.17 21.60 13.73
C ASN A 149 14.83 21.88 14.43
N PHE A 150 13.94 22.64 13.79
CA PHE A 150 12.64 23.03 14.33
C PHE A 150 11.46 22.53 13.46
N SER A 151 11.65 21.49 12.64
CA SER A 151 10.53 20.85 11.93
C SER A 151 9.46 20.34 12.91
N LYS A 152 8.21 20.24 12.47
CA LYS A 152 7.12 19.76 13.34
C LYS A 152 7.21 18.26 13.54
N THR A 153 7.48 17.54 12.46
CA THR A 153 7.70 16.09 12.40
C THR A 153 8.81 15.86 11.38
N GLY A 154 9.65 14.84 11.59
CA GLY A 154 10.77 14.59 10.69
C GLY A 154 11.84 15.68 10.74
N ARG A 155 12.54 15.91 9.63
CA ARG A 155 13.68 16.82 9.51
C ARG A 155 13.47 17.95 8.50
N LYS A 156 12.62 17.73 7.48
CA LYS A 156 12.42 18.66 6.37
C LYS A 156 11.16 19.51 6.53
N ILE A 157 11.21 20.71 5.98
CA ILE A 157 10.10 21.66 5.91
C ILE A 157 10.05 22.27 4.51
N CYS A 158 8.85 22.66 4.06
CA CYS A 158 8.69 23.50 2.87
C CYS A 158 8.75 24.97 3.24
N GLN A 159 9.61 25.73 2.58
CA GLN A 159 9.68 27.19 2.70
C GLN A 159 8.99 27.87 1.51
N GLY A 160 8.11 28.82 1.79
CA GLY A 160 7.44 29.63 0.76
C GLY A 160 6.18 28.98 0.20
N VAL A 161 6.14 28.69 -1.10
CA VAL A 161 4.93 28.17 -1.77
C VAL A 161 5.04 26.68 -1.97
N TYR A 162 4.13 25.94 -1.34
CA TYR A 162 3.94 24.52 -1.64
C TYR A 162 3.02 24.34 -2.85
N LYS A 163 3.45 23.51 -3.78
CA LYS A 163 2.68 23.11 -4.95
C LYS A 163 2.55 21.60 -4.99
N ALA A 164 1.33 21.11 -5.06
CA ALA A 164 1.07 19.68 -5.25
C ALA A 164 0.41 19.46 -6.62
N ASP A 165 0.87 18.45 -7.33
CA ASP A 165 0.15 17.91 -8.46
C ASP A 165 -1.03 17.10 -7.91
N ILE A 166 -2.23 17.42 -8.34
CA ILE A 166 -3.50 16.80 -7.90
C ILE A 166 -4.25 16.16 -9.06
N SER A 167 -3.58 15.94 -10.19
CA SER A 167 -4.20 15.37 -11.40
C SER A 167 -4.78 13.98 -11.19
N ASP A 168 -4.26 13.23 -10.23
CA ASP A 168 -4.73 11.88 -9.91
C ASP A 168 -5.98 11.86 -9.00
N LEU A 169 -6.34 12.99 -8.38
CA LEU A 169 -7.51 13.05 -7.51
C LEU A 169 -8.81 13.00 -8.33
N SER A 170 -9.74 12.21 -7.85
CA SER A 170 -11.11 12.19 -8.39
C SER A 170 -11.79 13.54 -8.18
N PRO A 171 -12.68 14.00 -9.09
CA PRO A 171 -13.46 15.22 -8.85
C PRO A 171 -14.27 15.14 -7.55
N GLY A 172 -14.18 16.18 -6.73
CA GLY A 172 -14.83 16.18 -5.43
C GLY A 172 -14.37 17.27 -4.48
N THR A 173 -14.91 17.27 -3.27
CA THR A 173 -14.50 18.20 -2.21
C THR A 173 -13.54 17.50 -1.26
N TYR A 174 -12.36 18.08 -1.11
CA TYR A 174 -11.28 17.55 -0.29
C TYR A 174 -10.99 18.45 0.90
N ILE A 175 -10.41 17.85 1.92
CA ILE A 175 -9.86 18.56 3.07
C ILE A 175 -8.34 18.55 2.93
N VAL A 176 -7.72 19.72 2.98
CA VAL A 176 -6.29 19.85 3.17
C VAL A 176 -5.99 20.24 4.62
N SER A 177 -5.02 19.56 5.21
CA SER A 177 -4.56 19.87 6.56
C SER A 177 -3.03 19.90 6.60
N TYR A 178 -2.46 20.85 7.31
CA TYR A 178 -1.02 21.02 7.41
C TYR A 178 -0.65 21.82 8.67
N TRP A 179 0.62 21.72 9.04
CA TRP A 179 1.20 22.55 10.08
C TRP A 179 1.96 23.72 9.44
N ILE A 180 1.83 24.89 10.03
CA ILE A 180 2.46 26.12 9.58
C ILE A 180 3.04 26.90 10.76
N LYS A 181 4.14 27.60 10.53
CA LYS A 181 4.66 28.61 11.45
C LYS A 181 5.15 29.82 10.66
N ASP A 182 5.02 31.01 11.25
CA ASP A 182 5.28 32.27 10.56
C ASP A 182 6.78 32.62 10.52
N ASN A 183 7.57 32.09 11.48
CA ASN A 183 9.02 32.23 11.54
C ASN A 183 9.64 31.15 12.42
N ALA A 184 10.96 31.08 12.50
CA ALA A 184 11.67 30.04 13.24
C ALA A 184 11.30 29.93 14.74
N THR A 185 10.92 31.03 15.38
CA THR A 185 10.59 31.08 16.81
C THR A 185 9.09 31.03 17.11
N ALA A 186 8.24 31.22 16.09
CA ALA A 186 6.78 31.17 16.26
C ALA A 186 6.31 29.74 16.62
N PRO A 187 5.20 29.59 17.34
CA PRO A 187 4.61 28.28 17.59
C PRO A 187 4.04 27.68 16.31
N TRP A 188 4.05 26.36 16.20
CA TRP A 188 3.36 25.63 15.14
C TRP A 188 1.84 25.77 15.29
N ARG A 189 1.18 26.06 14.18
CA ARG A 189 -0.27 26.21 14.08
C ARG A 189 -0.81 25.18 13.09
N PHE A 190 -1.81 24.41 13.50
CA PHE A 190 -2.52 23.47 12.62
C PHE A 190 -3.56 24.22 11.81
N VAL A 191 -3.58 24.00 10.51
CA VAL A 191 -4.54 24.57 9.56
C VAL A 191 -5.31 23.42 8.92
N LYS A 192 -6.62 23.65 8.77
CA LYS A 192 -7.52 22.74 8.06
C LYS A 192 -8.46 23.60 7.21
N GLU A 193 -8.51 23.30 5.92
CA GLU A 193 -9.36 24.01 4.97
C GLU A 193 -9.90 23.03 3.92
N THR A 194 -10.94 23.44 3.18
CA THR A 194 -11.54 22.64 2.11
C THR A 194 -11.20 23.24 0.75
N PHE A 195 -11.07 22.41 -0.27
CA PHE A 195 -10.97 22.82 -1.67
C PHE A 195 -11.72 21.82 -2.55
N THR A 196 -12.10 22.25 -3.77
CA THR A 196 -12.81 21.41 -4.72
C THR A 196 -11.89 21.10 -5.91
N VAL A 197 -11.78 19.80 -6.21
CA VAL A 197 -11.13 19.29 -7.42
C VAL A 197 -12.18 19.22 -8.51
N GLN A 198 -11.89 19.84 -9.67
CA GLN A 198 -12.68 19.78 -10.88
C GLN A 198 -11.90 18.98 -11.95
N GLU A 199 -12.59 18.47 -12.98
CA GLU A 199 -12.01 17.60 -14.00
C GLU A 199 -10.73 18.11 -14.70
N ASN A 200 -10.49 19.42 -14.71
CA ASN A 200 -9.35 20.05 -15.35
C ASN A 200 -8.35 20.71 -14.39
N LEU A 201 -8.51 20.49 -13.09
CA LEU A 201 -7.61 21.07 -12.10
C LEU A 201 -6.45 20.09 -11.84
N VAL A 202 -5.26 20.46 -12.28
CA VAL A 202 -4.06 19.60 -12.20
C VAL A 202 -3.07 20.01 -11.11
N VAL A 203 -3.21 21.20 -10.52
CA VAL A 203 -2.25 21.72 -9.53
C VAL A 203 -2.96 22.41 -8.38
N PHE A 204 -2.68 21.97 -7.18
CA PHE A 204 -2.99 22.68 -5.96
C PHE A 204 -1.81 23.58 -5.57
N ASN A 205 -2.08 24.90 -5.45
CA ASN A 205 -1.09 25.86 -5.00
C ASN A 205 -1.49 26.43 -3.64
N LYS A 206 -0.60 26.34 -2.67
CA LYS A 206 -0.76 27.02 -1.38
C LYS A 206 0.38 28.01 -1.18
N SER A 207 0.05 29.27 -1.25
CA SER A 207 0.94 30.36 -0.86
C SER A 207 0.88 30.54 0.65
N ILE A 208 1.99 30.28 1.31
CA ILE A 208 2.12 30.44 2.76
C ILE A 208 2.77 31.81 2.99
N GLY A 209 1.95 32.89 3.02
CA GLY A 209 2.31 34.23 3.45
C GLY A 209 3.55 34.90 2.81
N THR A 210 3.65 36.21 2.95
CA THR A 210 4.85 37.01 2.55
C THR A 210 5.96 37.01 3.60
N ALA A 211 5.72 36.48 4.80
CA ALA A 211 6.73 36.22 5.80
C ALA A 211 7.31 34.83 5.57
N THR A 212 8.60 34.67 5.75
CA THR A 212 9.33 33.41 5.71
C THR A 212 8.58 32.36 6.55
N SER A 213 7.66 31.64 5.91
CA SER A 213 6.90 30.57 6.56
C SER A 213 7.72 29.29 6.42
N TYR A 214 7.98 28.67 7.51
CA TYR A 214 8.76 27.45 7.65
C TYR A 214 7.87 26.29 8.00
#